data_9abbca5cc2009afdb79d80f72ea87df5
#
_entry.id   9abbca5cc2009afdb79d80f72ea87df5
#
_cell.length_a   1.000
_cell.length_b   1.000
_cell.length_c   1.000
_cell.angle_alpha   90.00
_cell.angle_beta   90.00
_cell.angle_gamma   90.00
#
_symmetry.space_group_name_H-M   'P 1'
#
loop_
_entity.id
_entity.type
_entity.pdbx_description
1 polymer ?
#
loop_
_entity_poly.entity_id
_entity_poly.type
_entity_poly.pdbx_seq_one_letter_code
_entity_poly.pdbx_strand_id
1 'polypeptide(L)'
;MMENARILYVDLTKRSTMVKELDKEIYRKYPGGSALGMYIMLKEMDAEVDPLSPENMLIFSVSPLAGFPISGQSRMNVTAKSPLTGTAGDSQVGGYIAPHVKGNGYDAIVFTGKSEKPVYLYIDGDQAEIRDAAKMWGKVTGEAEDLIFEDLGHNKIESSIIGPAGENLVKYANIMHQRSRANGRNGLGAVMGSKNLKALAVKKTPTRKPADRELFKTLTINVKERMAANETIVSTTQDGSGGCVEGHAAEGFLPSYNWDKGLMDGWENTAGYTLTEKYLINRETCFGCAIRCKRVVDVPGKAEPKYGGPEYETMSTFGSYCGNTDLSDICHANQLCNMYGMDTISCGATIAWAMDAFEKGILTTEDTDGMVLKFGSGEHFEELIKKIANRQTGIGALLAEGSARAAEKIGKGAEDLVVANKKQEWPAHMVQFKPNLAVNYAVNNFGADHQSSEHDPALMAPKDDQNWIWPNQLAEFEDCDRYGVLDDNKAKFAFVTQKFYSMMDTLGLCQFAWGPAWQLYGPDDLVTFCKASIDWDTSIDELQEIGERRLVMMRMFNAKIGFTRKDDNMPKKAFLPITDTAGNVDQITEEEFEAALDSYYRYAGWDIKTGVPKKATLDRLGLAWI
;
A
#
# COMPACT_ATOMS: atom_id res chain seq x y z
N MET A 1 2.28 30.40 1.85
CA MET A 1 1.16 30.09 2.79
C MET A 1 0.23 29.08 2.16
N MET A 2 -0.39 28.21 2.98
CA MET A 2 -1.36 27.23 2.49
C MET A 2 -2.60 27.95 1.95
N GLU A 3 -3.07 27.55 0.76
CA GLU A 3 -4.27 28.11 0.10
C GLU A 3 -5.48 27.22 0.40
N ASN A 4 -6.70 27.66 0.00
CA ASN A 4 -7.87 26.79 0.04
C ASN A 4 -7.66 25.57 -0.84
N ALA A 5 -8.13 24.40 -0.39
CA ALA A 5 -8.09 23.21 -1.24
C ALA A 5 -9.20 23.24 -2.28
N ARG A 6 -8.89 22.83 -3.51
CA ARG A 6 -9.88 22.70 -4.59
C ARG A 6 -10.21 21.22 -4.81
N ILE A 7 -11.47 20.87 -4.63
CA ILE A 7 -11.98 19.50 -4.71
C ILE A 7 -12.92 19.38 -5.89
N LEU A 8 -12.59 18.52 -6.85
CA LEU A 8 -13.44 18.20 -7.99
C LEU A 8 -14.41 17.08 -7.63
N TYR A 9 -15.69 17.34 -7.59
CA TYR A 9 -16.75 16.35 -7.46
C TYR A 9 -17.24 15.92 -8.84
N VAL A 10 -17.35 14.62 -9.05
CA VAL A 10 -17.76 13.97 -10.30
C VAL A 10 -18.94 13.06 -9.98
N ASP A 11 -20.15 13.49 -10.32
CA ASP A 11 -21.38 12.67 -10.23
C ASP A 11 -21.52 11.84 -11.52
N LEU A 12 -21.19 10.57 -11.42
CA LEU A 12 -21.21 9.65 -12.57
C LEU A 12 -22.63 9.32 -13.04
N THR A 13 -23.62 9.38 -12.14
CA THR A 13 -25.02 9.12 -12.47
C THR A 13 -25.61 10.29 -13.27
N LYS A 14 -25.32 11.52 -12.85
CA LYS A 14 -25.79 12.75 -13.54
C LYS A 14 -24.85 13.18 -14.66
N ARG A 15 -23.66 12.57 -14.78
CA ARG A 15 -22.60 12.95 -15.71
C ARG A 15 -22.23 14.43 -15.60
N SER A 16 -22.06 14.92 -14.38
CA SER A 16 -21.76 16.32 -14.07
C SER A 16 -20.57 16.47 -13.16
N THR A 17 -19.89 17.60 -13.27
CA THR A 17 -18.74 17.96 -12.45
C THR A 17 -18.99 19.27 -11.71
N MET A 18 -18.43 19.41 -10.52
CA MET A 18 -18.50 20.62 -9.71
C MET A 18 -17.23 20.78 -8.88
N VAL A 19 -16.68 21.97 -8.79
CA VAL A 19 -15.56 22.28 -7.91
C VAL A 19 -16.10 22.88 -6.61
N LYS A 20 -15.64 22.34 -5.47
CA LYS A 20 -15.84 22.96 -4.14
C LYS A 20 -14.48 23.41 -3.61
N GLU A 21 -14.47 24.49 -2.87
CA GLU A 21 -13.30 24.92 -2.11
C GLU A 21 -13.45 24.53 -0.65
N LEU A 22 -12.35 24.05 -0.05
CA LEU A 22 -12.22 23.80 1.37
C LEU A 22 -11.32 24.89 1.97
N ASP A 23 -11.81 25.53 3.03
CA ASP A 23 -11.08 26.58 3.73
C ASP A 23 -9.68 26.13 4.17
N LYS A 24 -8.68 27.01 4.01
CA LYS A 24 -7.28 26.74 4.29
C LYS A 24 -7.00 26.31 5.74
N GLU A 25 -7.78 26.78 6.73
CA GLU A 25 -7.61 26.39 8.13
C GLU A 25 -8.07 24.94 8.36
N ILE A 26 -9.08 24.48 7.64
CA ILE A 26 -9.50 23.09 7.62
C ILE A 26 -8.48 22.27 6.83
N TYR A 27 -8.05 22.78 5.67
CA TYR A 27 -7.05 22.09 4.85
C TYR A 27 -5.70 21.91 5.56
N ARG A 28 -5.28 22.86 6.42
CA ARG A 28 -4.07 22.70 7.25
C ARG A 28 -4.19 21.53 8.23
N LYS A 29 -5.40 21.24 8.74
CA LYS A 29 -5.63 20.09 9.64
C LYS A 29 -5.66 18.75 8.89
N TYR A 30 -6.06 18.76 7.63
CA TYR A 30 -6.21 17.60 6.74
C TYR A 30 -5.50 17.87 5.40
N PRO A 31 -4.16 18.00 5.38
CA PRO A 31 -3.41 18.59 4.27
C PRO A 31 -3.23 17.62 3.10
N GLY A 32 -4.31 17.30 2.39
CA GLY A 32 -4.28 16.44 1.21
C GLY A 32 -4.19 14.96 1.55
N GLY A 33 -3.79 14.16 0.57
CA GLY A 33 -3.58 12.72 0.68
C GLY A 33 -4.68 12.01 1.45
N SER A 34 -4.29 11.03 2.24
CA SER A 34 -5.19 10.19 3.00
C SER A 34 -6.02 10.96 4.05
N ALA A 35 -5.47 11.98 4.71
CA ALA A 35 -6.22 12.73 5.71
C ALA A 35 -7.38 13.53 5.09
N LEU A 36 -7.17 14.13 3.91
CA LEU A 36 -8.24 14.81 3.17
C LEU A 36 -9.30 13.82 2.68
N GLY A 37 -8.87 12.68 2.14
CA GLY A 37 -9.78 11.60 1.71
C GLY A 37 -10.68 11.12 2.85
N MET A 38 -10.09 10.85 4.01
CA MET A 38 -10.82 10.42 5.21
C MET A 38 -11.75 11.52 5.76
N TYR A 39 -11.32 12.78 5.74
CA TYR A 39 -12.15 13.91 6.16
C TYR A 39 -13.41 14.00 5.30
N ILE A 40 -13.26 13.96 3.97
CA ILE A 40 -14.40 14.00 3.02
C ILE A 40 -15.33 12.80 3.25
N MET A 41 -14.76 11.59 3.33
CA MET A 41 -15.51 10.35 3.50
C MET A 41 -16.34 10.36 4.79
N LEU A 42 -15.77 10.78 5.92
CA LEU A 42 -16.47 10.85 7.21
C LEU A 42 -17.54 11.96 7.28
N LYS A 43 -17.35 13.03 6.50
CA LYS A 43 -18.31 14.15 6.46
C LYS A 43 -19.51 13.90 5.55
N GLU A 44 -19.29 13.18 4.45
CA GLU A 44 -20.25 13.16 3.34
C GLU A 44 -20.78 11.75 3.00
N MET A 45 -20.25 10.69 3.65
CA MET A 45 -20.65 9.30 3.37
C MET A 45 -21.09 8.58 4.65
N ASP A 46 -22.14 7.78 4.55
CA ASP A 46 -22.50 6.84 5.61
C ASP A 46 -21.48 5.70 5.66
N ALA A 47 -20.99 5.37 6.85
CA ALA A 47 -20.02 4.28 7.03
C ALA A 47 -20.63 2.89 6.73
N GLU A 48 -21.95 2.72 6.82
CA GLU A 48 -22.63 1.44 6.60
C GLU A 48 -22.87 1.08 5.13
N VAL A 49 -22.57 2.00 4.17
CA VAL A 49 -22.75 1.72 2.72
C VAL A 49 -22.09 0.42 2.29
N ASP A 50 -22.67 -0.28 1.34
CA ASP A 50 -22.01 -1.43 0.70
C ASP A 50 -20.78 -0.94 -0.09
N PRO A 51 -19.59 -1.57 0.07
CA PRO A 51 -18.37 -1.13 -0.59
C PRO A 51 -18.44 -1.06 -2.13
N LEU A 52 -19.32 -1.82 -2.75
CA LEU A 52 -19.49 -1.85 -4.21
C LEU A 52 -20.73 -1.10 -4.69
N SER A 53 -21.45 -0.42 -3.77
CA SER A 53 -22.62 0.38 -4.12
C SER A 53 -22.24 1.73 -4.73
N PRO A 54 -23.18 2.38 -5.45
CA PRO A 54 -23.00 3.74 -5.96
C PRO A 54 -22.69 4.78 -4.88
N GLU A 55 -23.17 4.56 -3.65
CA GLU A 55 -23.05 5.46 -2.49
C GLU A 55 -21.62 5.48 -1.92
N ASN A 56 -20.84 4.42 -2.10
CA ASN A 56 -19.44 4.41 -1.67
C ASN A 56 -18.66 5.45 -2.49
N MET A 57 -18.10 6.45 -1.83
CA MET A 57 -17.26 7.46 -2.48
C MET A 57 -15.90 6.87 -2.86
N LEU A 58 -15.41 7.21 -4.06
CA LEU A 58 -14.03 6.91 -4.47
C LEU A 58 -13.27 8.24 -4.60
N ILE A 59 -12.27 8.45 -3.75
CA ILE A 59 -11.60 9.74 -3.57
C ILE A 59 -10.13 9.60 -3.92
N PHE A 60 -9.70 10.27 -4.99
CA PHE A 60 -8.28 10.45 -5.32
C PHE A 60 -7.82 11.76 -4.71
N SER A 61 -6.73 11.76 -3.96
CA SER A 61 -6.24 12.95 -3.27
C SER A 61 -4.72 13.05 -3.30
N VAL A 62 -4.23 14.28 -3.34
CA VAL A 62 -2.81 14.59 -3.41
C VAL A 62 -2.42 15.60 -2.33
N SER A 63 -1.15 15.58 -1.97
CA SER A 63 -0.56 16.48 -0.99
C SER A 63 -0.46 17.93 -1.51
N PRO A 64 -0.52 18.95 -0.65
CA PRO A 64 -0.14 20.32 -1.00
C PRO A 64 1.30 20.42 -1.48
N LEU A 65 2.15 19.45 -1.11
CA LEU A 65 3.56 19.36 -1.50
C LEU A 65 3.78 18.64 -2.84
N ALA A 66 2.74 18.11 -3.51
CA ALA A 66 2.89 17.40 -4.77
C ALA A 66 3.41 18.30 -5.90
N GLY A 67 4.35 17.78 -6.70
CA GLY A 67 4.89 18.44 -7.89
C GLY A 67 6.15 19.27 -7.68
N PHE A 68 6.75 19.26 -6.48
CA PHE A 68 8.09 19.77 -6.27
C PHE A 68 9.13 18.68 -6.57
N PRO A 69 10.26 19.01 -7.25
CA PRO A 69 11.23 18.00 -7.71
C PRO A 69 12.19 17.59 -6.59
N ILE A 70 11.71 16.78 -5.67
CA ILE A 70 12.48 16.18 -4.57
C ILE A 70 12.24 14.67 -4.51
N SER A 71 13.25 13.90 -4.08
CA SER A 71 13.13 12.44 -3.99
C SER A 71 12.01 12.04 -3.04
N GLY A 72 11.20 11.05 -3.47
CA GLY A 72 10.16 10.44 -2.64
C GLY A 72 8.90 11.29 -2.43
N GLN A 73 8.70 12.40 -3.17
CA GLN A 73 7.49 13.22 -3.06
C GLN A 73 6.68 13.14 -4.36
N SER A 74 5.87 12.10 -4.53
CA SER A 74 5.08 11.91 -5.76
C SER A 74 3.87 11.00 -5.56
N ARG A 75 3.51 10.67 -4.31
CA ARG A 75 2.42 9.71 -4.07
C ARG A 75 1.05 10.38 -4.18
N MET A 76 0.12 9.66 -4.81
CA MET A 76 -1.30 9.95 -4.81
C MET A 76 -2.02 8.90 -3.98
N ASN A 77 -2.95 9.35 -3.16
CA ASN A 77 -3.78 8.48 -2.35
C ASN A 77 -5.14 8.22 -3.00
N VAL A 78 -5.68 7.02 -2.78
CA VAL A 78 -7.08 6.68 -3.07
C VAL A 78 -7.74 6.19 -1.80
N THR A 79 -8.89 6.79 -1.45
CA THR A 79 -9.67 6.46 -0.25
C THR A 79 -11.08 6.04 -0.66
N ALA A 80 -11.58 4.95 -0.09
CA ALA A 80 -12.97 4.50 -0.18
C ALA A 80 -13.25 3.45 0.91
N LYS A 81 -14.50 3.03 1.12
CA LYS A 81 -14.74 1.80 1.89
C LYS A 81 -14.25 0.59 1.10
N SER A 82 -13.38 -0.21 1.70
CA SER A 82 -12.73 -1.36 1.05
C SER A 82 -13.67 -2.53 0.84
N PRO A 83 -13.78 -3.11 -0.37
CA PRO A 83 -14.55 -4.33 -0.58
C PRO A 83 -13.84 -5.59 -0.06
N LEU A 84 -12.52 -5.52 0.16
CA LEU A 84 -11.74 -6.62 0.72
C LEU A 84 -11.90 -6.69 2.24
N THR A 85 -11.66 -5.58 2.94
CA THR A 85 -11.64 -5.54 4.40
C THR A 85 -12.98 -5.14 5.02
N GLY A 86 -13.82 -4.43 4.28
CA GLY A 86 -15.04 -3.80 4.80
C GLY A 86 -14.80 -2.51 5.58
N THR A 87 -13.55 -2.13 5.81
CA THR A 87 -13.11 -0.97 6.62
C THR A 87 -12.84 0.27 5.76
N ALA A 88 -12.38 1.35 6.39
CA ALA A 88 -11.78 2.49 5.68
C ALA A 88 -10.59 2.00 4.87
N GLY A 89 -10.69 2.03 3.55
CA GLY A 89 -9.63 1.64 2.64
C GLY A 89 -8.75 2.82 2.25
N ASP A 90 -7.46 2.55 2.17
CA ASP A 90 -6.44 3.52 1.80
C ASP A 90 -5.38 2.84 0.93
N SER A 91 -5.01 3.46 -0.17
CA SER A 91 -4.01 2.91 -1.07
C SER A 91 -3.22 4.00 -1.76
N GLN A 92 -1.90 3.84 -1.83
CA GLN A 92 -0.99 4.85 -2.32
C GLN A 92 -0.23 4.39 -3.56
N VAL A 93 0.01 5.31 -4.50
CA VAL A 93 0.84 5.05 -5.67
C VAL A 93 1.90 6.14 -5.85
N GLY A 94 3.11 5.73 -6.16
CA GLY A 94 4.16 6.62 -6.66
C GLY A 94 4.01 6.88 -8.18
N GLY A 95 5.08 7.33 -8.81
CA GLY A 95 5.10 7.62 -10.25
C GLY A 95 4.95 9.11 -10.54
N TYR A 96 4.10 9.46 -11.50
CA TYR A 96 4.04 10.83 -12.03
C TYR A 96 2.65 11.48 -11.92
N ILE A 97 1.60 10.76 -11.55
CA ILE A 97 0.22 11.29 -11.61
C ILE A 97 -0.06 12.37 -10.57
N ALA A 98 0.40 12.22 -9.32
CA ALA A 98 0.13 13.20 -8.25
C ALA A 98 0.60 14.62 -8.59
N PRO A 99 1.84 14.83 -9.10
CA PRO A 99 2.28 16.13 -9.58
C PRO A 99 1.34 16.78 -10.59
N HIS A 100 0.75 15.98 -11.48
CA HIS A 100 -0.10 16.49 -12.55
C HIS A 100 -1.55 16.74 -12.09
N VAL A 101 -2.08 15.96 -11.14
CA VAL A 101 -3.35 16.29 -10.47
C VAL A 101 -3.25 17.65 -9.79
N LYS A 102 -2.19 17.85 -8.99
CA LYS A 102 -1.95 19.14 -8.30
C LYS A 102 -1.68 20.27 -9.29
N GLY A 103 -0.93 19.98 -10.35
CA GLY A 103 -0.61 20.96 -11.41
C GLY A 103 -1.82 21.42 -12.22
N ASN A 104 -2.88 20.60 -12.33
CA ASN A 104 -4.17 20.96 -12.91
C ASN A 104 -5.08 21.69 -11.89
N GLY A 105 -4.59 21.97 -10.68
CA GLY A 105 -5.25 22.80 -9.69
C GLY A 105 -6.18 22.06 -8.74
N TYR A 106 -6.10 20.72 -8.63
CA TYR A 106 -6.95 19.96 -7.72
C TYR A 106 -6.14 19.32 -6.58
N ASP A 107 -6.76 19.30 -5.40
CA ASP A 107 -6.26 18.61 -4.20
C ASP A 107 -6.92 17.26 -4.01
N ALA A 108 -8.17 17.13 -4.48
CA ALA A 108 -8.87 15.86 -4.52
C ALA A 108 -9.87 15.80 -5.69
N ILE A 109 -10.16 14.56 -6.12
CA ILE A 109 -11.19 14.23 -7.11
C ILE A 109 -12.10 13.19 -6.46
N VAL A 110 -13.38 13.51 -6.29
CA VAL A 110 -14.38 12.69 -5.60
C VAL A 110 -15.38 12.15 -6.61
N PHE A 111 -15.39 10.83 -6.81
CA PHE A 111 -16.39 10.17 -7.64
C PHE A 111 -17.54 9.65 -6.80
N THR A 112 -18.76 9.99 -7.18
CA THR A 112 -20.01 9.55 -6.58
C THR A 112 -20.93 8.94 -7.64
N GLY A 113 -21.89 8.12 -7.19
CA GLY A 113 -22.85 7.49 -8.08
C GLY A 113 -22.21 6.38 -8.93
N LYS A 114 -22.92 6.02 -10.01
CA LYS A 114 -22.50 5.00 -11.00
C LYS A 114 -22.92 5.44 -12.39
N SER A 115 -22.04 5.34 -13.36
CA SER A 115 -22.37 5.57 -14.76
C SER A 115 -23.18 4.39 -15.34
N GLU A 116 -24.13 4.69 -16.22
CA GLU A 116 -24.90 3.65 -16.93
C GLU A 116 -24.01 2.81 -17.85
N LYS A 117 -23.00 3.44 -18.48
CA LYS A 117 -22.05 2.82 -19.40
C LYS A 117 -20.62 3.06 -18.92
N PRO A 118 -19.64 2.26 -19.36
CA PRO A 118 -18.23 2.52 -19.06
C PRO A 118 -17.78 3.92 -19.49
N VAL A 119 -17.13 4.62 -18.57
CA VAL A 119 -16.60 5.98 -18.78
C VAL A 119 -15.19 6.12 -18.25
N TYR A 120 -14.50 7.18 -18.69
CA TYR A 120 -13.30 7.68 -18.01
C TYR A 120 -13.40 9.20 -17.82
N LEU A 121 -12.70 9.73 -16.83
CA LEU A 121 -12.58 11.16 -16.60
C LEU A 121 -11.28 11.68 -17.25
N TYR A 122 -11.37 12.73 -18.07
CA TYR A 122 -10.22 13.48 -18.57
C TYR A 122 -10.17 14.87 -17.96
N ILE A 123 -8.98 15.29 -17.46
CA ILE A 123 -8.74 16.59 -16.86
C ILE A 123 -7.64 17.34 -17.63
N ASP A 124 -7.96 18.58 -18.04
CA ASP A 124 -7.04 19.54 -18.66
C ASP A 124 -7.30 20.94 -18.05
N GLY A 125 -6.50 21.31 -17.03
CA GLY A 125 -6.71 22.53 -16.25
C GLY A 125 -8.08 22.52 -15.56
N ASP A 126 -8.89 23.55 -15.78
CA ASP A 126 -10.25 23.66 -15.23
C ASP A 126 -11.30 22.83 -15.98
N GLN A 127 -10.93 22.20 -17.09
CA GLN A 127 -11.83 21.34 -17.85
C GLN A 127 -11.76 19.90 -17.33
N ALA A 128 -12.91 19.37 -16.92
CA ALA A 128 -13.06 17.98 -16.51
C ALA A 128 -14.22 17.35 -17.32
N GLU A 129 -13.89 16.37 -18.16
CA GLU A 129 -14.81 15.78 -19.12
C GLU A 129 -15.00 14.29 -18.85
N ILE A 130 -16.26 13.83 -18.70
CA ILE A 130 -16.64 12.42 -18.60
C ILE A 130 -16.81 11.87 -20.02
N ARG A 131 -15.86 11.03 -20.46
CA ARG A 131 -15.79 10.47 -21.80
C ARG A 131 -16.22 9.02 -21.84
N ASP A 132 -16.60 8.53 -23.01
CA ASP A 132 -16.97 7.12 -23.24
C ASP A 132 -15.75 6.20 -23.16
N ALA A 133 -15.87 5.08 -22.44
CA ALA A 133 -14.83 4.07 -22.31
C ALA A 133 -15.26 2.67 -22.79
N ALA A 134 -16.35 2.56 -23.55
CA ALA A 134 -16.88 1.25 -23.98
C ALA A 134 -15.85 0.41 -24.75
N LYS A 135 -15.00 1.03 -25.56
CA LYS A 135 -13.93 0.33 -26.31
C LYS A 135 -12.79 -0.17 -25.40
N MET A 136 -12.64 0.43 -24.21
CA MET A 136 -11.57 0.14 -23.24
C MET A 136 -12.01 -0.93 -22.23
N TRP A 137 -13.32 -1.14 -22.07
CA TRP A 137 -13.86 -2.13 -21.15
C TRP A 137 -13.53 -3.55 -21.60
N GLY A 138 -13.11 -4.42 -20.66
CA GLY A 138 -12.58 -5.75 -20.94
C GLY A 138 -11.11 -5.77 -21.38
N LYS A 139 -10.49 -4.60 -21.61
CA LYS A 139 -9.08 -4.51 -21.99
C LYS A 139 -8.18 -4.49 -20.76
N VAL A 140 -7.01 -5.15 -20.91
CA VAL A 140 -5.94 -5.06 -19.91
C VAL A 140 -5.41 -3.63 -19.80
N THR A 141 -4.76 -3.30 -18.71
CA THR A 141 -4.36 -1.93 -18.37
C THR A 141 -3.54 -1.25 -19.45
N GLY A 142 -2.56 -1.95 -20.04
CA GLY A 142 -1.71 -1.40 -21.10
C GLY A 142 -2.47 -1.11 -22.39
N GLU A 143 -3.38 -2.00 -22.82
CA GLU A 143 -4.25 -1.77 -23.99
C GLU A 143 -5.22 -0.62 -23.76
N ALA A 144 -5.79 -0.53 -22.55
CA ALA A 144 -6.70 0.56 -22.19
C ALA A 144 -5.99 1.92 -22.20
N GLU A 145 -4.73 1.98 -21.74
CA GLU A 145 -3.93 3.21 -21.81
C GLU A 145 -3.64 3.64 -23.26
N ASP A 146 -3.29 2.69 -24.15
CA ASP A 146 -3.08 2.98 -25.56
C ASP A 146 -4.36 3.53 -26.23
N LEU A 147 -5.53 2.96 -25.90
CA LEU A 147 -6.82 3.47 -26.39
C LEU A 147 -7.18 4.86 -25.84
N ILE A 148 -6.77 5.21 -24.61
CA ILE A 148 -6.91 6.59 -24.11
C ILE A 148 -6.04 7.56 -24.92
N PHE A 149 -4.79 7.18 -25.23
CA PHE A 149 -3.91 8.01 -26.07
C PHE A 149 -4.49 8.22 -27.47
N GLU A 150 -5.09 7.17 -28.06
CA GLU A 150 -5.77 7.23 -29.35
C GLU A 150 -6.99 8.17 -29.30
N ASP A 151 -7.86 8.03 -28.29
CA ASP A 151 -9.07 8.83 -28.13
C ASP A 151 -8.77 10.33 -27.90
N LEU A 152 -7.68 10.63 -27.17
CA LEU A 152 -7.23 12.00 -26.93
C LEU A 152 -6.38 12.57 -28.07
N GLY A 153 -5.87 11.73 -28.98
CA GLY A 153 -4.95 12.13 -30.05
C GLY A 153 -3.54 12.51 -29.56
N HIS A 154 -3.19 12.19 -28.31
CA HIS A 154 -1.86 12.45 -27.74
C HIS A 154 -1.58 11.62 -26.48
N ASN A 155 -0.30 11.47 -26.13
CA ASN A 155 0.18 10.78 -24.92
C ASN A 155 0.66 11.73 -23.80
N LYS A 156 0.27 13.02 -23.85
CA LYS A 156 0.69 14.02 -22.85
C LYS A 156 -0.21 14.00 -21.60
N ILE A 157 -0.46 12.79 -21.09
CA ILE A 157 -1.27 12.54 -19.89
C ILE A 157 -0.55 11.57 -18.97
N GLU A 158 -1.02 11.52 -17.71
CA GLU A 158 -0.85 10.40 -16.80
C GLU A 158 -2.23 9.81 -16.50
N SER A 159 -2.29 8.51 -16.25
CA SER A 159 -3.55 7.80 -16.08
C SER A 159 -3.56 6.86 -14.88
N SER A 160 -4.74 6.70 -14.29
CA SER A 160 -5.10 5.68 -13.30
C SER A 160 -6.15 4.78 -13.94
N ILE A 161 -5.86 3.49 -14.10
CA ILE A 161 -6.67 2.58 -14.93
C ILE A 161 -6.94 1.28 -14.18
N ILE A 162 -8.18 0.77 -14.24
CA ILE A 162 -8.47 -0.60 -13.82
C ILE A 162 -8.35 -1.58 -14.98
N GLY A 163 -7.89 -2.79 -14.63
CA GLY A 163 -7.94 -3.94 -15.54
C GLY A 163 -9.24 -4.75 -15.41
N PRO A 164 -9.33 -5.88 -16.11
CA PRO A 164 -10.48 -6.79 -16.03
C PRO A 164 -10.84 -7.23 -14.59
N ALA A 165 -9.87 -7.35 -13.69
CA ALA A 165 -10.13 -7.71 -12.30
C ALA A 165 -11.00 -6.65 -11.57
N GLY A 166 -10.75 -5.37 -11.83
CA GLY A 166 -11.58 -4.29 -11.29
C GLY A 166 -13.00 -4.32 -11.86
N GLU A 167 -13.10 -4.53 -13.18
CA GLU A 167 -14.38 -4.65 -13.88
C GLU A 167 -15.23 -5.84 -13.38
N ASN A 168 -14.56 -6.96 -13.05
CA ASN A 168 -15.17 -8.18 -12.53
C ASN A 168 -15.27 -8.20 -10.99
N LEU A 169 -14.97 -7.06 -10.32
CA LEU A 169 -15.13 -6.86 -8.88
C LEU A 169 -14.34 -7.85 -8.01
N VAL A 170 -13.13 -8.24 -8.45
CA VAL A 170 -12.19 -9.02 -7.65
C VAL A 170 -11.86 -8.23 -6.39
N LYS A 171 -12.00 -8.82 -5.20
CA LYS A 171 -11.94 -8.11 -3.91
C LYS A 171 -10.61 -7.40 -3.62
N TYR A 172 -9.55 -7.82 -4.28
CA TYR A 172 -8.21 -7.21 -4.21
C TYR A 172 -7.75 -6.61 -5.56
N ALA A 173 -8.71 -6.21 -6.42
CA ALA A 173 -8.38 -5.48 -7.63
C ALA A 173 -7.75 -4.12 -7.31
N ASN A 174 -6.71 -3.75 -8.03
CA ASN A 174 -5.96 -2.51 -7.86
C ASN A 174 -6.25 -1.47 -8.95
N ILE A 175 -5.67 -0.29 -8.81
CA ILE A 175 -5.68 0.78 -9.82
C ILE A 175 -4.25 0.97 -10.31
N MET A 176 -4.01 0.77 -11.61
CA MET A 176 -2.69 0.81 -12.22
C MET A 176 -2.35 2.19 -12.78
N HIS A 177 -1.07 2.55 -12.70
CA HIS A 177 -0.48 3.75 -13.29
C HIS A 177 0.74 3.35 -14.11
N GLN A 178 0.91 3.96 -15.28
CA GLN A 178 2.08 3.71 -16.13
C GLN A 178 2.37 2.21 -16.32
N ARG A 179 1.33 1.37 -16.35
CA ARG A 179 1.36 -0.09 -16.52
C ARG A 179 2.14 -0.88 -15.47
N SER A 180 2.90 -0.23 -14.58
CA SER A 180 3.83 -0.91 -13.68
C SER A 180 3.81 -0.38 -12.24
N ARG A 181 2.96 0.60 -11.91
CA ARG A 181 2.76 1.14 -10.56
C ARG A 181 1.31 1.04 -10.17
N ALA A 182 1.02 0.83 -8.90
CA ALA A 182 -0.34 0.58 -8.45
C ALA A 182 -0.69 1.32 -7.15
N ASN A 183 -1.97 1.79 -7.05
CA ASN A 183 -2.66 1.78 -5.78
C ASN A 183 -3.03 0.31 -5.52
N GLY A 184 -2.14 -0.41 -4.82
CA GLY A 184 -2.08 -1.88 -4.86
C GLY A 184 -3.16 -2.55 -4.04
N ARG A 185 -3.33 -2.13 -2.79
CA ARG A 185 -4.07 -2.87 -1.79
C ARG A 185 -5.49 -2.35 -1.55
N ASN A 186 -6.27 -3.04 -0.69
CA ASN A 186 -7.66 -2.76 -0.27
C ASN A 186 -8.75 -2.92 -1.35
N GLY A 187 -8.45 -3.37 -2.55
CA GLY A 187 -9.46 -3.66 -3.56
C GLY A 187 -10.14 -2.44 -4.17
N LEU A 188 -9.51 -1.27 -4.15
CA LEU A 188 -10.13 -0.02 -4.61
C LEU A 188 -10.36 0.02 -6.13
N GLY A 189 -9.68 -0.85 -6.89
CA GLY A 189 -9.98 -1.09 -8.30
C GLY A 189 -11.37 -1.68 -8.53
N ALA A 190 -11.85 -2.55 -7.62
CA ALA A 190 -13.21 -3.06 -7.68
C ALA A 190 -14.26 -1.99 -7.36
N VAL A 191 -13.96 -1.05 -6.44
CA VAL A 191 -14.82 0.13 -6.19
C VAL A 191 -14.94 0.97 -7.46
N MET A 192 -13.82 1.21 -8.15
CA MET A 192 -13.81 1.93 -9.42
C MET A 192 -14.62 1.20 -10.50
N GLY A 193 -14.45 -0.12 -10.61
CA GLY A 193 -15.20 -0.97 -11.55
C GLY A 193 -16.70 -0.99 -11.26
N SER A 194 -17.11 -1.05 -9.98
CA SER A 194 -18.53 -1.03 -9.59
C SER A 194 -19.27 0.23 -10.04
N LYS A 195 -18.53 1.32 -10.28
CA LYS A 195 -19.03 2.60 -10.79
C LYS A 195 -19.05 2.72 -12.32
N ASN A 196 -18.63 1.67 -13.04
CA ASN A 196 -18.35 1.70 -14.48
C ASN A 196 -17.32 2.78 -14.86
N LEU A 197 -16.38 3.10 -13.97
CA LEU A 197 -15.29 4.04 -14.19
C LEU A 197 -14.03 3.28 -14.58
N LYS A 198 -13.62 3.39 -15.85
CA LYS A 198 -12.44 2.67 -16.41
C LYS A 198 -11.13 3.35 -16.04
N ALA A 199 -11.11 4.70 -16.11
CA ALA A 199 -9.89 5.45 -15.91
C ALA A 199 -10.12 6.88 -15.40
N LEU A 200 -9.06 7.43 -14.80
CA LEU A 200 -8.81 8.85 -14.61
C LEU A 200 -7.60 9.21 -15.47
N ALA A 201 -7.72 10.14 -16.40
CA ALA A 201 -6.63 10.66 -17.22
C ALA A 201 -6.41 12.15 -16.93
N VAL A 202 -5.16 12.53 -16.65
CA VAL A 202 -4.82 13.90 -16.25
C VAL A 202 -3.71 14.43 -17.16
N LYS A 203 -3.90 15.60 -17.75
CA LYS A 203 -2.91 16.24 -18.62
C LYS A 203 -1.63 16.57 -17.85
N LYS A 204 -0.48 16.34 -18.47
CA LYS A 204 0.83 16.70 -17.93
C LYS A 204 0.99 18.22 -17.82
N THR A 205 1.48 18.66 -16.67
CA THR A 205 1.70 20.05 -16.30
C THR A 205 3.17 20.34 -16.04
N PRO A 206 3.61 21.59 -16.12
CA PRO A 206 4.97 21.98 -15.71
C PRO A 206 5.24 21.68 -14.23
N THR A 207 6.52 21.47 -13.91
CA THR A 207 7.01 21.31 -12.53
C THR A 207 6.73 22.57 -11.71
N ARG A 208 6.26 22.39 -10.48
CA ARG A 208 6.02 23.50 -9.53
C ARG A 208 7.34 24.10 -9.06
N LYS A 209 7.33 25.40 -8.78
CA LYS A 209 8.48 26.14 -8.25
C LYS A 209 8.29 26.35 -6.76
N PRO A 210 9.31 26.07 -5.91
CA PRO A 210 9.22 26.31 -4.47
C PRO A 210 9.14 27.81 -4.14
N ALA A 211 8.51 28.11 -3.00
CA ALA A 211 8.36 29.47 -2.48
C ALA A 211 9.74 30.09 -2.13
N ASP A 212 10.60 29.31 -1.49
CA ASP A 212 12.00 29.66 -1.23
C ASP A 212 12.95 28.70 -1.95
N ARG A 213 13.55 29.17 -3.04
CA ARG A 213 14.43 28.37 -3.90
C ARG A 213 15.78 28.05 -3.25
N GLU A 214 16.32 28.98 -2.46
CA GLU A 214 17.64 28.78 -1.81
C GLU A 214 17.49 27.78 -0.65
N LEU A 215 16.45 27.90 0.15
CA LEU A 215 16.16 26.93 1.20
C LEU A 215 15.85 25.53 0.61
N PHE A 216 15.05 25.46 -0.48
CA PHE A 216 14.77 24.20 -1.17
C PHE A 216 16.05 23.53 -1.71
N LYS A 217 17.00 24.30 -2.19
CA LYS A 217 18.29 23.83 -2.70
C LYS A 217 19.09 23.10 -1.61
N THR A 218 19.00 23.49 -0.34
CA THR A 218 19.71 22.81 0.75
C THR A 218 19.33 21.34 0.88
N LEU A 219 18.08 20.99 0.54
CA LEU A 219 17.59 19.60 0.55
C LEU A 219 18.07 18.77 -0.65
N THR A 220 18.46 19.40 -1.74
CA THR A 220 18.75 18.71 -3.00
C THR A 220 20.21 18.73 -3.43
N ILE A 221 21.03 19.63 -2.87
CA ILE A 221 22.41 19.84 -3.33
C ILE A 221 23.32 18.63 -3.05
N ASN A 222 23.15 17.96 -1.91
CA ASN A 222 24.00 16.85 -1.46
C ASN A 222 23.30 15.47 -1.55
N VAL A 223 22.30 15.35 -2.44
CA VAL A 223 21.52 14.10 -2.57
C VAL A 223 22.41 12.90 -2.94
N LYS A 224 23.40 13.10 -3.80
CA LYS A 224 24.32 12.02 -4.23
C LYS A 224 25.19 11.54 -3.08
N GLU A 225 25.71 12.45 -2.28
CA GLU A 225 26.53 12.14 -1.10
C GLU A 225 25.67 11.44 -0.03
N ARG A 226 24.47 11.93 0.24
CA ARG A 226 23.53 11.28 1.17
C ARG A 226 23.19 9.86 0.72
N MET A 227 22.92 9.64 -0.57
CA MET A 227 22.64 8.32 -1.11
C MET A 227 23.84 7.38 -0.96
N ALA A 228 25.05 7.86 -1.29
CA ALA A 228 26.27 7.06 -1.20
C ALA A 228 26.65 6.67 0.24
N ALA A 229 26.25 7.48 1.22
CA ALA A 229 26.49 7.23 2.64
C ALA A 229 25.48 6.26 3.27
N ASN A 230 24.41 5.87 2.57
CA ASN A 230 23.36 4.98 3.09
C ASN A 230 23.34 3.67 2.32
N GLU A 231 23.83 2.60 2.93
CA GLU A 231 23.96 1.27 2.31
C GLU A 231 22.60 0.72 1.86
N THR A 232 21.53 0.95 2.62
CA THR A 232 20.16 0.51 2.25
C THR A 232 19.69 1.22 0.99
N ILE A 233 19.96 2.53 0.84
CA ILE A 233 19.63 3.26 -0.39
C ILE A 233 20.49 2.78 -1.56
N VAL A 234 21.76 2.46 -1.33
CA VAL A 234 22.65 1.91 -2.36
C VAL A 234 22.09 0.56 -2.85
N SER A 235 21.77 -0.35 -1.94
CA SER A 235 21.15 -1.65 -2.26
C SER A 235 19.80 -1.47 -2.97
N THR A 236 18.93 -0.60 -2.45
CA THR A 236 17.63 -0.29 -3.08
C THR A 236 17.79 0.29 -4.50
N THR A 237 18.82 1.09 -4.74
CA THR A 237 19.12 1.60 -6.08
C THR A 237 19.60 0.50 -7.01
N GLN A 238 20.40 -0.43 -6.49
CA GLN A 238 21.00 -1.53 -7.25
C GLN A 238 19.98 -2.63 -7.57
N ASP A 239 19.27 -3.16 -6.59
CA ASP A 239 18.44 -4.35 -6.69
C ASP A 239 16.95 -4.11 -6.43
N GLY A 240 16.56 -2.85 -6.18
CA GLY A 240 15.19 -2.49 -5.81
C GLY A 240 14.84 -3.00 -4.43
N SER A 241 13.54 -3.13 -4.16
CA SER A 241 13.07 -3.78 -2.94
C SER A 241 13.36 -5.29 -2.91
N GLY A 242 13.73 -5.89 -4.06
CA GLY A 242 14.13 -7.30 -4.16
C GLY A 242 15.30 -7.68 -3.25
N GLY A 243 16.19 -6.73 -2.92
CA GLY A 243 17.27 -6.93 -1.94
C GLY A 243 16.82 -7.34 -0.54
N CYS A 244 15.52 -7.18 -0.22
CA CYS A 244 14.95 -7.69 1.02
C CYS A 244 14.85 -9.23 1.06
N VAL A 245 14.86 -9.93 -0.09
CA VAL A 245 14.88 -11.41 -0.13
C VAL A 245 16.12 -11.92 0.56
N GLU A 246 17.30 -11.39 0.17
CA GLU A 246 18.59 -11.78 0.75
C GLU A 246 18.64 -11.46 2.25
N GLY A 247 18.21 -10.26 2.62
CA GLY A 247 18.24 -9.81 4.01
C GLY A 247 17.40 -10.72 4.93
N HIS A 248 16.17 -11.05 4.52
CA HIS A 248 15.31 -11.93 5.32
C HIS A 248 15.76 -13.39 5.27
N ALA A 249 16.27 -13.87 4.13
CA ALA A 249 16.77 -15.23 4.02
C ALA A 249 18.05 -15.46 4.86
N ALA A 250 18.96 -14.49 4.90
CA ALA A 250 20.17 -14.55 5.72
C ALA A 250 19.86 -14.73 7.21
N GLU A 251 18.73 -14.20 7.66
CA GLU A 251 18.27 -14.29 9.04
C GLU A 251 17.34 -15.50 9.30
N GLY A 252 16.83 -16.16 8.26
CA GLY A 252 15.86 -17.26 8.39
C GLY A 252 14.41 -16.78 8.55
N PHE A 253 14.08 -15.56 8.12
CA PHE A 253 12.76 -14.94 8.25
C PHE A 253 12.13 -14.53 6.91
N LEU A 254 12.46 -15.26 5.84
CA LEU A 254 11.75 -15.16 4.55
C LEU A 254 10.51 -16.07 4.61
N PRO A 255 9.28 -15.51 4.75
CA PRO A 255 8.09 -16.35 4.89
C PRO A 255 7.96 -17.31 3.71
N SER A 256 7.84 -18.59 4.01
CA SER A 256 7.86 -19.66 3.01
C SER A 256 6.74 -20.67 3.25
N TYR A 257 6.22 -21.26 2.17
CA TYR A 257 5.19 -22.31 2.22
C TYR A 257 3.96 -21.85 3.02
N ASN A 258 3.34 -20.75 2.58
CA ASN A 258 2.22 -20.11 3.28
C ASN A 258 2.50 -19.92 4.78
N TRP A 259 3.70 -19.40 5.13
CA TRP A 259 4.14 -19.10 6.50
C TRP A 259 4.44 -20.29 7.42
N ASP A 260 4.53 -21.49 6.89
CA ASP A 260 4.92 -22.67 7.70
C ASP A 260 6.42 -22.71 8.03
N LYS A 261 7.24 -21.95 7.27
CA LYS A 261 8.71 -21.86 7.48
C LYS A 261 9.22 -20.44 7.27
N GLY A 262 10.36 -20.13 7.87
CA GLY A 262 11.10 -18.87 7.70
C GLY A 262 12.14 -18.91 6.57
N LEU A 263 12.29 -20.04 5.86
CA LEU A 263 13.26 -20.17 4.77
C LEU A 263 12.83 -21.29 3.81
N MET A 264 13.10 -21.11 2.52
CA MET A 264 13.00 -22.17 1.51
C MET A 264 14.35 -22.46 0.88
N ASP A 265 14.58 -23.71 0.51
CA ASP A 265 15.78 -24.11 -0.26
C ASP A 265 15.74 -23.47 -1.66
N GLY A 266 16.88 -22.96 -2.12
CA GLY A 266 17.00 -22.34 -3.44
C GLY A 266 16.42 -20.92 -3.55
N TRP A 267 16.23 -20.24 -2.42
CA TRP A 267 15.79 -18.83 -2.38
C TRP A 267 16.70 -17.89 -3.20
N GLU A 268 17.97 -18.22 -3.33
CA GLU A 268 18.97 -17.45 -4.09
C GLU A 268 18.55 -17.28 -5.55
N ASN A 269 17.80 -18.24 -6.10
CA ASN A 269 17.28 -18.16 -7.46
C ASN A 269 16.23 -17.05 -7.64
N THR A 270 15.62 -16.60 -6.54
CA THR A 270 14.59 -15.54 -6.52
C THR A 270 15.08 -14.26 -5.85
N ALA A 271 16.38 -14.15 -5.58
CA ALA A 271 17.00 -12.98 -4.93
C ALA A 271 17.02 -11.74 -5.82
N GLY A 272 17.13 -10.55 -5.21
CA GLY A 272 17.18 -9.27 -5.92
C GLY A 272 18.37 -9.15 -6.86
N TYR A 273 19.56 -9.62 -6.42
CA TYR A 273 20.74 -9.67 -7.29
C TYR A 273 20.55 -10.62 -8.48
N THR A 274 19.86 -11.75 -8.29
CA THR A 274 19.57 -12.70 -9.36
C THR A 274 18.65 -12.08 -10.42
N LEU A 275 17.64 -11.29 -9.97
CA LEU A 275 16.79 -10.52 -10.88
C LEU A 275 17.61 -9.50 -11.67
N THR A 276 18.52 -8.80 -10.99
CA THR A 276 19.41 -7.80 -11.59
C THR A 276 20.34 -8.42 -12.64
N GLU A 277 20.95 -9.55 -12.33
CA GLU A 277 21.89 -10.22 -13.23
C GLU A 277 21.22 -10.86 -14.47
N LYS A 278 20.03 -11.48 -14.27
CA LYS A 278 19.41 -12.27 -15.34
C LYS A 278 18.48 -11.47 -16.24
N TYR A 279 17.70 -10.52 -15.70
CA TYR A 279 16.56 -9.97 -16.41
C TYR A 279 16.45 -8.44 -16.40
N LEU A 280 17.21 -7.74 -15.54
CA LEU A 280 17.13 -6.29 -15.45
C LEU A 280 17.69 -5.60 -16.69
N ILE A 281 16.87 -4.78 -17.36
CA ILE A 281 17.29 -3.97 -18.50
C ILE A 281 17.30 -2.47 -18.20
N ASN A 282 16.54 -2.00 -17.20
CA ASN A 282 16.50 -0.59 -16.80
C ASN A 282 16.06 -0.42 -15.35
N ARG A 283 16.43 0.74 -14.79
CA ARG A 283 16.00 1.22 -13.48
C ARG A 283 15.18 2.49 -13.66
N GLU A 284 13.87 2.40 -13.47
CA GLU A 284 12.97 3.55 -13.55
C GLU A 284 12.81 4.23 -12.19
N THR A 285 12.22 5.42 -12.21
CA THR A 285 12.03 6.26 -11.03
C THR A 285 10.63 6.85 -10.97
N CYS A 286 10.30 7.51 -9.85
CA CYS A 286 9.14 8.38 -9.69
C CYS A 286 9.55 9.84 -9.95
N PHE A 287 8.56 10.74 -10.06
CA PHE A 287 8.78 12.16 -10.28
C PHE A 287 9.79 12.75 -9.28
N GLY A 288 10.85 13.38 -9.79
CA GLY A 288 11.88 14.03 -8.98
C GLY A 288 12.74 13.13 -8.10
N CYS A 289 12.61 11.80 -8.16
CA CYS A 289 13.30 10.87 -7.27
C CYS A 289 14.64 10.39 -7.84
N ALA A 290 15.70 10.45 -7.02
CA ALA A 290 17.04 10.00 -7.38
C ALA A 290 17.27 8.50 -7.11
N ILE A 291 16.49 7.85 -6.25
CA ILE A 291 16.71 6.46 -5.77
C ILE A 291 16.56 5.43 -6.89
N ARG A 292 15.64 5.61 -7.83
CA ARG A 292 15.46 4.71 -8.98
C ARG A 292 15.22 3.25 -8.60
N CYS A 293 14.37 3.02 -7.60
CA CYS A 293 14.09 1.69 -7.06
C CYS A 293 13.27 0.77 -7.99
N LYS A 294 12.57 1.31 -9.01
CA LYS A 294 11.70 0.52 -9.89
C LYS A 294 12.50 -0.30 -10.89
N ARG A 295 12.31 -1.61 -10.86
CA ARG A 295 12.92 -2.56 -11.82
C ARG A 295 12.13 -2.57 -13.12
N VAL A 296 12.85 -2.70 -14.25
CA VAL A 296 12.29 -3.00 -15.57
C VAL A 296 13.00 -4.24 -16.08
N VAL A 297 12.26 -5.30 -16.29
CA VAL A 297 12.80 -6.59 -16.70
C VAL A 297 12.36 -6.97 -18.11
N ASP A 298 13.17 -7.79 -18.77
CA ASP A 298 12.84 -8.47 -20.02
C ASP A 298 13.05 -9.98 -19.83
N VAL A 299 11.96 -10.75 -19.88
CA VAL A 299 12.01 -12.21 -19.78
C VAL A 299 11.44 -12.76 -21.10
N PRO A 300 12.30 -13.26 -22.01
CA PRO A 300 11.88 -13.68 -23.34
C PRO A 300 10.71 -14.66 -23.31
N GLY A 301 9.62 -14.29 -23.97
CA GLY A 301 8.39 -15.09 -24.05
C GLY A 301 7.51 -15.10 -22.80
N LYS A 302 7.91 -14.43 -21.70
CA LYS A 302 7.15 -14.42 -20.43
C LYS A 302 6.83 -13.02 -19.91
N ALA A 303 7.78 -12.08 -19.88
CA ALA A 303 7.53 -10.74 -19.34
C ALA A 303 8.13 -9.62 -20.19
N GLU A 304 7.30 -8.62 -20.49
CA GLU A 304 7.64 -7.48 -21.36
C GLU A 304 8.05 -6.26 -20.50
N PRO A 305 9.07 -5.48 -20.91
CA PRO A 305 9.57 -4.32 -20.19
C PRO A 305 8.49 -3.29 -19.80
N LYS A 306 7.47 -3.11 -20.62
CA LYS A 306 6.42 -2.10 -20.39
C LYS A 306 5.60 -2.33 -19.12
N TYR A 307 5.63 -3.55 -18.57
CA TYR A 307 4.94 -3.88 -17.31
C TYR A 307 5.87 -3.90 -16.11
N GLY A 308 7.12 -3.44 -16.26
CA GLY A 308 8.10 -3.33 -15.17
C GLY A 308 8.64 -4.67 -14.71
N GLY A 309 9.02 -4.75 -13.45
CA GLY A 309 9.52 -5.95 -12.77
C GLY A 309 8.92 -6.10 -11.37
N PRO A 310 9.06 -7.29 -10.75
CA PRO A 310 8.53 -7.56 -9.44
C PRO A 310 9.24 -6.75 -8.34
N GLU A 311 8.50 -6.37 -7.31
CA GLU A 311 8.98 -5.86 -6.03
C GLU A 311 9.18 -7.04 -5.06
N TYR A 312 9.87 -6.81 -3.93
CA TYR A 312 10.09 -7.80 -2.88
C TYR A 312 8.82 -8.58 -2.51
N GLU A 313 7.73 -7.88 -2.31
CA GLU A 313 6.45 -8.49 -1.93
C GLU A 313 5.95 -9.47 -3.00
N THR A 314 6.09 -9.14 -4.27
CA THR A 314 5.72 -10.03 -5.38
C THR A 314 6.68 -11.22 -5.48
N MET A 315 8.00 -10.97 -5.27
CA MET A 315 9.01 -12.03 -5.27
C MET A 315 8.78 -13.02 -4.14
N SER A 316 8.27 -12.55 -2.99
CA SER A 316 7.93 -13.40 -1.86
C SER A 316 6.61 -14.15 -2.07
N THR A 317 5.53 -13.47 -2.47
CA THR A 317 4.21 -14.10 -2.53
C THR A 317 4.06 -15.13 -3.67
N PHE A 318 4.69 -14.91 -4.83
CA PHE A 318 4.77 -15.90 -5.92
C PHE A 318 6.04 -16.76 -5.87
N GLY A 319 7.01 -16.41 -5.04
CA GLY A 319 8.22 -17.19 -4.76
C GLY A 319 8.09 -17.99 -3.48
N SER A 320 8.64 -17.47 -2.38
CA SER A 320 8.80 -18.23 -1.12
C SER A 320 7.46 -18.69 -0.51
N TYR A 321 6.39 -17.90 -0.56
CA TYR A 321 5.06 -18.35 -0.09
C TYR A 321 4.57 -19.60 -0.83
N CYS A 322 4.82 -19.67 -2.14
CA CYS A 322 4.48 -20.80 -2.99
C CYS A 322 5.58 -21.87 -3.08
N GLY A 323 6.73 -21.67 -2.41
CA GLY A 323 7.90 -22.54 -2.54
C GLY A 323 8.52 -22.55 -3.95
N ASN A 324 8.16 -21.58 -4.80
CA ASN A 324 8.59 -21.49 -6.20
C ASN A 324 9.96 -20.81 -6.31
N THR A 325 10.91 -21.46 -6.98
CA THR A 325 12.27 -20.96 -7.23
C THR A 325 12.50 -20.49 -8.67
N ASP A 326 11.48 -20.52 -9.53
CA ASP A 326 11.59 -20.00 -10.90
C ASP A 326 11.26 -18.50 -10.96
N LEU A 327 12.30 -17.68 -11.02
CA LEU A 327 12.19 -16.23 -11.11
C LEU A 327 11.45 -15.77 -12.40
N SER A 328 11.50 -16.56 -13.48
CA SER A 328 10.80 -16.23 -14.72
C SER A 328 9.28 -16.32 -14.56
N ASP A 329 8.79 -17.29 -13.79
CA ASP A 329 7.38 -17.43 -13.44
C ASP A 329 6.90 -16.29 -12.53
N ILE A 330 7.74 -15.85 -11.60
CA ILE A 330 7.46 -14.69 -10.73
C ILE A 330 7.34 -13.40 -11.57
N CYS A 331 8.26 -13.18 -12.51
CA CYS A 331 8.19 -12.03 -13.42
C CYS A 331 6.92 -12.07 -14.30
N HIS A 332 6.54 -13.26 -14.77
CA HIS A 332 5.32 -13.45 -15.55
C HIS A 332 4.06 -13.18 -14.73
N ALA A 333 3.99 -13.71 -13.51
CA ALA A 333 2.88 -13.47 -12.57
C ALA A 333 2.74 -11.97 -12.24
N ASN A 334 3.87 -11.26 -12.01
CA ASN A 334 3.89 -9.81 -11.83
C ASN A 334 3.27 -9.08 -13.04
N GLN A 335 3.69 -9.43 -14.26
CA GLN A 335 3.13 -8.84 -15.48
C GLN A 335 1.63 -9.09 -15.57
N LEU A 336 1.18 -10.32 -15.34
CA LEU A 336 -0.24 -10.67 -15.41
C LEU A 336 -1.07 -9.88 -14.38
N CYS A 337 -0.59 -9.77 -13.13
CA CYS A 337 -1.25 -8.96 -12.11
C CYS A 337 -1.34 -7.49 -12.53
N ASN A 338 -0.28 -6.92 -13.11
CA ASN A 338 -0.28 -5.54 -13.63
C ASN A 338 -1.24 -5.37 -14.82
N MET A 339 -1.29 -6.34 -15.75
CA MET A 339 -2.19 -6.34 -16.89
C MET A 339 -3.66 -6.41 -16.49
N TYR A 340 -3.98 -7.34 -15.58
CA TYR A 340 -5.36 -7.56 -15.14
C TYR A 340 -5.81 -6.60 -14.03
N GLY A 341 -4.89 -5.88 -13.39
CA GLY A 341 -5.17 -4.92 -12.32
C GLY A 341 -5.48 -5.59 -10.98
N MET A 342 -4.52 -6.36 -10.42
CA MET A 342 -4.65 -7.05 -9.13
C MET A 342 -3.46 -6.78 -8.21
N ASP A 343 -3.72 -6.74 -6.89
CA ASP A 343 -2.70 -6.75 -5.85
C ASP A 343 -1.89 -8.04 -5.91
N THR A 344 -0.58 -7.94 -6.12
CA THR A 344 0.31 -9.10 -6.19
C THR A 344 0.46 -9.80 -4.84
N ILE A 345 0.35 -9.06 -3.72
CA ILE A 345 0.40 -9.63 -2.37
C ILE A 345 -0.81 -10.54 -2.15
N SER A 346 -2.02 -9.98 -2.26
CA SER A 346 -3.24 -10.75 -2.03
C SER A 346 -3.40 -11.88 -3.05
N CYS A 347 -3.03 -11.67 -4.32
CA CYS A 347 -3.13 -12.72 -5.34
C CYS A 347 -2.19 -13.89 -5.04
N GLY A 348 -0.90 -13.63 -4.84
CA GLY A 348 0.09 -14.67 -4.56
C GLY A 348 -0.16 -15.39 -3.23
N ALA A 349 -0.48 -14.64 -2.15
CA ALA A 349 -0.81 -15.22 -0.85
C ALA A 349 -2.09 -16.05 -0.88
N THR A 350 -3.12 -15.66 -1.65
CA THR A 350 -4.34 -16.45 -1.83
C THR A 350 -4.06 -17.76 -2.59
N ILE A 351 -3.17 -17.72 -3.59
CA ILE A 351 -2.73 -18.93 -4.31
C ILE A 351 -1.91 -19.83 -3.37
N ALA A 352 -0.99 -19.27 -2.57
CA ALA A 352 -0.22 -20.03 -1.58
C ALA A 352 -1.12 -20.69 -0.52
N TRP A 353 -2.16 -19.99 -0.05
CA TRP A 353 -3.19 -20.57 0.80
C TRP A 353 -3.93 -21.74 0.12
N ALA A 354 -4.26 -21.61 -1.16
CA ALA A 354 -4.92 -22.68 -1.91
C ALA A 354 -4.00 -23.90 -2.10
N MET A 355 -2.69 -23.69 -2.31
CA MET A 355 -1.69 -24.77 -2.34
C MET A 355 -1.62 -25.50 -0.99
N ASP A 356 -1.56 -24.77 0.11
CA ASP A 356 -1.53 -25.33 1.47
C ASP A 356 -2.82 -26.13 1.76
N ALA A 357 -3.98 -25.58 1.43
CA ALA A 357 -5.26 -26.27 1.57
C ALA A 357 -5.36 -27.55 0.70
N PHE A 358 -4.74 -27.52 -0.49
CA PHE A 358 -4.69 -28.68 -1.38
C PHE A 358 -3.77 -29.77 -0.82
N GLU A 359 -2.57 -29.43 -0.38
CA GLU A 359 -1.62 -30.41 0.20
C GLU A 359 -2.16 -31.06 1.49
N LYS A 360 -2.95 -30.30 2.27
CA LYS A 360 -3.64 -30.82 3.47
C LYS A 360 -4.93 -31.56 3.17
N GLY A 361 -5.31 -31.71 1.88
CA GLY A 361 -6.49 -32.45 1.44
C GLY A 361 -7.82 -31.74 1.74
N ILE A 362 -7.80 -30.45 2.07
CA ILE A 362 -8.99 -29.61 2.27
C ILE A 362 -9.61 -29.27 0.91
N LEU A 363 -8.76 -28.91 -0.07
CA LEU A 363 -9.13 -28.80 -1.49
C LEU A 363 -8.71 -30.04 -2.26
N THR A 364 -9.49 -30.41 -3.25
CA THR A 364 -9.25 -31.55 -4.15
C THR A 364 -9.10 -31.08 -5.59
N THR A 365 -8.71 -31.97 -6.51
CA THR A 365 -8.65 -31.64 -7.94
C THR A 365 -10.04 -31.27 -8.52
N GLU A 366 -11.13 -31.74 -7.90
CA GLU A 366 -12.49 -31.33 -8.30
C GLU A 366 -12.74 -29.86 -7.93
N ASP A 367 -12.28 -29.42 -6.73
CA ASP A 367 -12.42 -28.03 -6.26
C ASP A 367 -11.51 -27.06 -7.04
N THR A 368 -10.42 -27.56 -7.64
CA THR A 368 -9.39 -26.76 -8.33
C THR A 368 -9.49 -26.85 -9.86
N ASP A 369 -10.64 -27.21 -10.40
CA ASP A 369 -10.87 -27.36 -11.86
C ASP A 369 -9.87 -28.32 -12.53
N GLY A 370 -9.44 -29.38 -11.86
CA GLY A 370 -8.50 -30.40 -12.33
C GLY A 370 -7.02 -30.07 -12.08
N MET A 371 -6.68 -28.89 -11.59
CA MET A 371 -5.30 -28.49 -11.29
C MET A 371 -4.76 -29.16 -10.02
N VAL A 372 -3.51 -29.58 -10.02
CA VAL A 372 -2.79 -30.12 -8.86
C VAL A 372 -1.98 -28.99 -8.22
N LEU A 373 -2.55 -28.35 -7.21
CA LEU A 373 -1.93 -27.19 -6.55
C LEU A 373 -0.96 -27.66 -5.46
N LYS A 374 0.34 -27.70 -5.76
CA LYS A 374 1.39 -28.06 -4.81
C LYS A 374 2.44 -26.96 -4.70
N PHE A 375 3.04 -26.85 -3.53
CA PHE A 375 4.22 -26.00 -3.34
C PHE A 375 5.37 -26.43 -4.25
N GLY A 376 6.20 -25.48 -4.65
CA GLY A 376 7.41 -25.72 -5.43
C GLY A 376 7.29 -25.48 -6.93
N SER A 377 6.12 -25.08 -7.44
CA SER A 377 5.90 -24.85 -8.87
C SER A 377 5.01 -23.65 -9.15
N GLY A 378 5.38 -22.84 -10.16
CA GLY A 378 4.57 -21.78 -10.76
C GLY A 378 3.71 -22.22 -11.95
N GLU A 379 3.64 -23.52 -12.25
CA GLU A 379 3.00 -24.09 -13.44
C GLU A 379 1.56 -23.58 -13.67
N HIS A 380 0.79 -23.39 -12.61
CA HIS A 380 -0.60 -22.97 -12.69
C HIS A 380 -0.83 -21.46 -12.47
N PHE A 381 0.21 -20.65 -12.26
CA PHE A 381 0.05 -19.21 -11.97
C PHE A 381 -0.70 -18.48 -13.07
N GLU A 382 -0.32 -18.67 -14.32
CA GLU A 382 -0.97 -17.98 -15.44
C GLU A 382 -2.45 -18.31 -15.52
N GLU A 383 -2.81 -19.60 -15.42
CA GLU A 383 -4.19 -20.05 -15.48
C GLU A 383 -5.01 -19.52 -14.31
N LEU A 384 -4.48 -19.63 -13.07
CA LEU A 384 -5.15 -19.15 -11.86
C LEU A 384 -5.36 -17.64 -11.91
N ILE A 385 -4.33 -16.85 -12.24
CA ILE A 385 -4.42 -15.39 -12.34
C ILE A 385 -5.50 -14.97 -13.34
N LYS A 386 -5.55 -15.61 -14.51
CA LYS A 386 -6.59 -15.37 -15.54
C LYS A 386 -7.98 -15.75 -15.05
N LYS A 387 -8.13 -16.91 -14.41
CA LYS A 387 -9.41 -17.36 -13.84
C LYS A 387 -9.90 -16.40 -12.76
N ILE A 388 -9.03 -15.97 -11.86
CA ILE A 388 -9.31 -15.00 -10.80
C ILE A 388 -9.75 -13.64 -11.39
N ALA A 389 -8.94 -13.08 -12.29
CA ALA A 389 -9.18 -11.77 -12.88
C ALA A 389 -10.52 -11.70 -13.63
N ASN A 390 -10.90 -12.78 -14.27
CA ASN A 390 -12.16 -12.90 -15.00
C ASN A 390 -13.29 -13.49 -14.13
N ARG A 391 -13.04 -13.75 -12.85
CA ARG A 391 -13.99 -14.34 -11.89
C ARG A 391 -14.68 -15.57 -12.47
N GLN A 392 -13.91 -16.42 -13.17
CA GLN A 392 -14.45 -17.63 -13.80
C GLN A 392 -15.02 -18.58 -12.75
N THR A 393 -16.15 -19.20 -13.06
CA THR A 393 -16.82 -20.18 -12.18
C THR A 393 -15.84 -21.27 -11.73
N GLY A 394 -15.98 -21.78 -10.50
CA GLY A 394 -15.05 -22.71 -9.88
C GLY A 394 -13.98 -21.99 -9.04
N ILE A 395 -12.73 -22.44 -9.14
CA ILE A 395 -11.64 -21.93 -8.33
C ILE A 395 -11.38 -20.42 -8.56
N GLY A 396 -11.55 -19.93 -9.78
CA GLY A 396 -11.37 -18.52 -10.10
C GLY A 396 -12.30 -17.60 -9.31
N ALA A 397 -13.59 -17.93 -9.26
CA ALA A 397 -14.59 -17.17 -8.51
C ALA A 397 -14.39 -17.29 -6.99
N LEU A 398 -13.88 -18.42 -6.50
CA LEU A 398 -13.55 -18.63 -5.10
C LEU A 398 -12.38 -17.74 -4.67
N LEU A 399 -11.26 -17.82 -5.38
CA LEU A 399 -10.04 -17.09 -5.05
C LEU A 399 -10.15 -15.58 -5.31
N ALA A 400 -11.08 -15.12 -6.17
CA ALA A 400 -11.38 -13.70 -6.37
C ALA A 400 -11.92 -12.98 -5.12
N GLU A 401 -12.34 -13.73 -4.10
CA GLU A 401 -12.79 -13.22 -2.81
C GLU A 401 -11.65 -12.95 -1.81
N GLY A 402 -10.43 -13.46 -2.06
CA GLY A 402 -9.29 -13.50 -1.14
C GLY A 402 -9.30 -14.74 -0.25
N SER A 403 -8.16 -15.05 0.36
CA SER A 403 -7.95 -16.29 1.14
C SER A 403 -8.93 -16.45 2.29
N ALA A 404 -9.18 -15.37 3.05
CA ALA A 404 -10.04 -15.42 4.23
C ALA A 404 -11.49 -15.78 3.88
N ARG A 405 -12.08 -15.13 2.85
CA ARG A 405 -13.46 -15.47 2.43
C ARG A 405 -13.54 -16.80 1.71
N ALA A 406 -12.49 -17.17 0.99
CA ALA A 406 -12.41 -18.50 0.38
C ALA A 406 -12.41 -19.59 1.46
N ALA A 407 -11.64 -19.40 2.53
CA ALA A 407 -11.59 -20.29 3.68
C ALA A 407 -12.94 -20.38 4.41
N GLU A 408 -13.59 -19.25 4.71
CA GLU A 408 -14.94 -19.20 5.30
C GLU A 408 -15.95 -20.01 4.49
N LYS A 409 -15.86 -19.92 3.15
CA LYS A 409 -16.76 -20.63 2.23
C LYS A 409 -16.51 -22.14 2.17
N ILE A 410 -15.25 -22.55 2.24
CA ILE A 410 -14.83 -23.97 2.21
C ILE A 410 -15.07 -24.63 3.58
N GLY A 411 -14.81 -23.94 4.68
CA GLY A 411 -14.81 -24.53 6.02
C GLY A 411 -13.74 -25.62 6.16
N LYS A 412 -14.03 -26.70 6.85
CA LYS A 412 -13.17 -27.89 7.02
C LYS A 412 -11.80 -27.58 7.65
N GLY A 413 -11.68 -26.48 8.40
CA GLY A 413 -10.42 -26.03 8.99
C GLY A 413 -9.53 -25.21 8.04
N ALA A 414 -10.05 -24.80 6.89
CA ALA A 414 -9.31 -23.95 5.93
C ALA A 414 -8.96 -22.57 6.52
N GLU A 415 -9.74 -22.09 7.49
CA GLU A 415 -9.55 -20.85 8.21
C GLU A 415 -8.24 -20.84 9.02
N ASP A 416 -7.80 -21.99 9.50
CA ASP A 416 -6.56 -22.14 10.28
C ASP A 416 -5.30 -21.90 9.42
N LEU A 417 -5.43 -21.97 8.10
CA LEU A 417 -4.35 -21.74 7.14
C LEU A 417 -4.27 -20.29 6.66
N VAL A 418 -5.25 -19.46 7.01
CA VAL A 418 -5.30 -18.05 6.59
C VAL A 418 -4.28 -17.22 7.34
N VAL A 419 -3.52 -16.41 6.61
CA VAL A 419 -2.58 -15.43 7.16
C VAL A 419 -3.01 -14.04 6.70
N ALA A 420 -3.93 -13.45 7.44
CA ALA A 420 -4.57 -12.17 7.10
C ALA A 420 -5.07 -11.45 8.36
N ASN A 421 -5.15 -10.11 8.28
CA ASN A 421 -5.89 -9.27 9.23
C ASN A 421 -6.99 -8.53 8.50
N LYS A 422 -8.18 -8.46 9.12
CA LYS A 422 -9.34 -7.81 8.50
C LYS A 422 -9.53 -8.29 7.04
N LYS A 423 -9.27 -9.59 6.78
CA LYS A 423 -9.35 -10.26 5.47
C LYS A 423 -8.34 -9.77 4.41
N GLN A 424 -7.34 -8.99 4.77
CA GLN A 424 -6.24 -8.60 3.91
C GLN A 424 -5.00 -9.44 4.23
N GLU A 425 -4.48 -10.15 3.26
CA GLU A 425 -3.34 -11.05 3.36
C GLU A 425 -2.08 -10.31 3.84
N TRP A 426 -1.23 -11.00 4.60
CA TRP A 426 -0.02 -10.43 5.16
C TRP A 426 1.06 -10.19 4.10
N PRO A 427 1.73 -9.02 4.18
CA PRO A 427 2.97 -8.77 3.45
C PRO A 427 4.14 -9.57 4.06
N ALA A 428 5.22 -9.75 3.30
CA ALA A 428 6.27 -10.73 3.56
C ALA A 428 7.27 -10.32 4.67
N HIS A 429 6.77 -9.90 5.84
CA HIS A 429 7.59 -9.54 6.99
C HIS A 429 7.14 -10.31 8.23
N MET A 430 7.95 -11.28 8.66
CA MET A 430 7.62 -12.16 9.78
C MET A 430 7.64 -11.40 11.11
N VAL A 431 6.57 -11.56 11.88
CA VAL A 431 6.41 -10.92 13.19
C VAL A 431 7.37 -11.49 14.24
N GLN A 432 7.83 -12.72 14.09
CA GLN A 432 8.84 -13.33 14.95
C GLN A 432 10.19 -12.58 14.86
N PHE A 433 10.51 -12.04 13.69
CA PHE A 433 11.69 -11.20 13.47
C PHE A 433 11.44 -9.71 13.75
N LYS A 434 10.21 -9.25 13.49
CA LYS A 434 9.78 -7.85 13.63
C LYS A 434 8.55 -7.78 14.54
N PRO A 435 8.72 -8.01 15.87
CA PRO A 435 7.59 -8.17 16.79
C PRO A 435 6.65 -6.95 16.88
N ASN A 436 7.15 -5.71 16.67
CA ASN A 436 6.27 -4.54 16.62
C ASN A 436 5.23 -4.64 15.50
N LEU A 437 5.54 -5.33 14.40
CA LEU A 437 4.60 -5.54 13.30
C LEU A 437 3.42 -6.42 13.70
N ALA A 438 3.53 -7.27 14.72
CA ALA A 438 2.39 -8.01 15.25
C ALA A 438 1.28 -7.05 15.70
N VAL A 439 1.65 -6.03 16.50
CA VAL A 439 0.72 -4.98 16.94
C VAL A 439 0.23 -4.16 15.74
N ASN A 440 1.14 -3.72 14.86
CA ASN A 440 0.77 -2.90 13.70
C ASN A 440 -0.19 -3.61 12.75
N TYR A 441 0.05 -4.88 12.41
CA TYR A 441 -0.84 -5.65 11.53
C TYR A 441 -2.23 -5.82 12.14
N ALA A 442 -2.30 -6.02 13.45
CA ALA A 442 -3.56 -6.15 14.17
C ALA A 442 -4.35 -4.83 14.20
N VAL A 443 -3.72 -3.73 14.64
CA VAL A 443 -4.41 -2.44 14.86
C VAL A 443 -4.62 -1.64 13.60
N ASN A 444 -3.88 -1.93 12.50
CA ASN A 444 -3.98 -1.15 11.29
C ASN A 444 -5.42 -1.17 10.73
N ASN A 445 -5.93 0.01 10.43
CA ASN A 445 -7.35 0.22 10.17
C ASN A 445 -7.85 -0.45 8.88
N PHE A 446 -6.98 -0.69 7.91
CA PHE A 446 -7.32 -1.30 6.61
C PHE A 446 -6.72 -2.70 6.41
N GLY A 447 -6.32 -3.38 7.49
CA GLY A 447 -5.70 -4.71 7.43
C GLY A 447 -4.18 -4.64 7.49
N ALA A 448 -3.52 -5.81 7.48
CA ALA A 448 -2.07 -5.89 7.60
C ALA A 448 -1.34 -5.10 6.52
N ASP A 449 -0.41 -4.25 6.93
CA ASP A 449 0.42 -3.44 6.03
C ASP A 449 1.80 -3.17 6.64
N HIS A 450 2.86 -3.59 5.94
CA HIS A 450 4.26 -3.39 6.36
C HIS A 450 4.75 -1.95 6.16
N GLN A 451 3.96 -1.12 5.50
CA GLN A 451 4.28 0.28 5.20
C GLN A 451 3.52 1.29 6.08
N SER A 452 2.91 0.81 7.17
CA SER A 452 2.16 1.66 8.10
C SER A 452 2.93 2.01 9.38
N SER A 453 4.15 1.51 9.56
CA SER A 453 5.05 1.83 10.67
C SER A 453 6.50 1.53 10.31
N GLU A 454 7.43 1.92 11.17
CA GLU A 454 8.82 1.48 11.11
C GLU A 454 8.96 0.03 11.61
N HIS A 455 10.10 -0.59 11.33
CA HIS A 455 10.39 -1.98 11.66
C HIS A 455 11.41 -2.08 12.80
N ASP A 456 11.34 -3.16 13.59
CA ASP A 456 12.18 -3.44 14.76
C ASP A 456 13.71 -3.29 14.53
N PRO A 457 14.29 -3.62 13.37
CA PRO A 457 15.73 -3.41 13.15
C PRO A 457 16.22 -1.98 13.39
N ALA A 458 15.35 -0.97 13.34
CA ALA A 458 15.71 0.40 13.73
C ALA A 458 16.09 0.52 15.21
N LEU A 459 15.50 -0.28 16.11
CA LEU A 459 15.82 -0.33 17.54
C LEU A 459 17.13 -1.07 17.85
N MET A 460 17.72 -1.71 16.85
CA MET A 460 18.97 -2.46 16.94
C MET A 460 20.15 -1.73 16.30
N ALA A 461 19.88 -0.60 15.64
CA ALA A 461 20.91 0.19 14.99
C ALA A 461 21.88 0.83 16.01
N PRO A 462 23.16 1.05 15.67
CA PRO A 462 24.08 1.80 16.50
C PRO A 462 23.52 3.17 16.87
N LYS A 463 23.77 3.64 18.11
CA LYS A 463 23.21 4.90 18.64
C LYS A 463 23.69 6.16 17.91
N ASP A 464 24.77 6.06 17.16
CA ASP A 464 25.31 7.12 16.29
C ASP A 464 24.86 7.01 14.83
N ASP A 465 24.07 5.97 14.49
CA ASP A 465 23.50 5.77 13.16
C ASP A 465 22.17 6.56 13.00
N GLN A 466 21.92 7.03 11.78
CA GLN A 466 20.66 7.74 11.47
C GLN A 466 19.41 6.87 11.69
N ASN A 467 19.53 5.55 11.53
CA ASN A 467 18.42 4.62 11.75
C ASN A 467 17.99 4.54 13.23
N TRP A 468 18.90 4.88 14.17
CA TRP A 468 18.59 5.08 15.58
C TRP A 468 18.16 6.51 15.88
N ILE A 469 18.92 7.49 15.37
CA ILE A 469 18.76 8.92 15.70
C ILE A 469 17.39 9.43 15.27
N TRP A 470 16.96 9.15 14.05
CA TRP A 470 15.72 9.72 13.51
C TRP A 470 14.44 9.22 14.19
N PRO A 471 14.24 7.92 14.46
CA PRO A 471 13.11 7.49 15.29
C PRO A 471 13.13 8.13 16.68
N ASN A 472 14.30 8.29 17.29
CA ASN A 472 14.45 8.88 18.62
C ASN A 472 14.24 10.41 18.65
N GLN A 473 14.21 11.09 17.49
CA GLN A 473 13.70 12.46 17.39
C GLN A 473 12.17 12.54 17.54
N LEU A 474 11.45 11.45 17.31
CA LEU A 474 9.98 11.41 17.45
C LEU A 474 9.54 11.09 18.88
N ALA A 475 10.29 10.25 19.58
CA ALA A 475 10.16 9.90 20.98
C ALA A 475 11.39 9.11 21.43
N GLU A 476 11.69 9.09 22.75
CA GLU A 476 12.75 8.25 23.30
C GLU A 476 12.35 6.77 23.26
N PHE A 477 13.24 5.91 22.75
CA PHE A 477 13.10 4.47 22.74
C PHE A 477 14.30 3.80 23.41
N GLU A 478 14.09 2.59 23.90
CA GLU A 478 15.15 1.71 24.37
C GLU A 478 15.65 0.84 23.22
N ASP A 479 16.97 0.58 23.17
CA ASP A 479 17.53 -0.41 22.27
C ASP A 479 17.05 -1.81 22.65
N CYS A 480 16.95 -2.71 21.70
CA CYS A 480 16.55 -4.08 21.93
C CYS A 480 17.53 -5.04 21.27
N ASP A 481 17.57 -6.26 21.81
CA ASP A 481 18.22 -7.38 21.17
C ASP A 481 17.50 -7.73 19.86
N ARG A 482 18.21 -8.43 18.97
CA ARG A 482 17.83 -8.74 17.61
C ARG A 482 16.38 -9.21 17.42
N TYR A 483 15.92 -10.12 18.29
CA TYR A 483 14.58 -10.70 18.23
C TYR A 483 13.85 -10.60 19.57
N GLY A 484 14.20 -9.65 20.41
CA GLY A 484 13.64 -9.54 21.76
C GLY A 484 12.12 -9.70 21.82
N VAL A 485 11.60 -9.93 23.00
CA VAL A 485 10.16 -10.09 23.25
C VAL A 485 9.35 -8.88 22.79
N LEU A 486 8.07 -9.09 22.51
CA LEU A 486 7.12 -8.03 22.23
C LEU A 486 6.70 -7.35 23.55
N ASP A 487 7.28 -6.20 23.84
CA ASP A 487 7.15 -5.47 25.10
C ASP A 487 6.49 -4.08 24.94
N ASP A 488 6.44 -3.33 26.05
CA ASP A 488 5.87 -1.97 26.08
C ASP A 488 6.66 -0.97 25.22
N ASN A 489 8.01 -1.11 25.15
CA ASN A 489 8.85 -0.25 24.30
C ASN A 489 8.54 -0.45 22.82
N LYS A 490 8.37 -1.69 22.37
CA LYS A 490 7.99 -2.00 20.99
C LYS A 490 6.57 -1.57 20.65
N ALA A 491 5.62 -1.70 21.61
CA ALA A 491 4.27 -1.17 21.43
C ALA A 491 4.26 0.36 21.31
N LYS A 492 5.09 1.08 22.09
CA LYS A 492 5.31 2.52 21.98
C LYS A 492 5.92 2.87 20.62
N PHE A 493 6.96 2.13 20.19
CA PHE A 493 7.61 2.31 18.91
C PHE A 493 6.61 2.12 17.75
N ALA A 494 5.79 1.08 17.79
CA ALA A 494 4.74 0.84 16.82
C ALA A 494 3.80 2.04 16.69
N PHE A 495 3.28 2.57 17.79
CA PHE A 495 2.36 3.71 17.76
C PHE A 495 3.00 5.01 17.26
N VAL A 496 4.19 5.36 17.77
CA VAL A 496 4.85 6.62 17.43
C VAL A 496 5.26 6.64 15.96
N THR A 497 5.84 5.54 15.47
CA THR A 497 6.24 5.45 14.06
C THR A 497 5.01 5.34 13.13
N GLN A 498 3.94 4.68 13.56
CA GLN A 498 2.70 4.64 12.80
C GLN A 498 2.09 6.05 12.60
N LYS A 499 2.17 6.94 13.59
CA LYS A 499 1.75 8.34 13.40
C LYS A 499 2.58 9.03 12.31
N PHE A 500 3.91 8.83 12.34
CA PHE A 500 4.79 9.44 11.34
C PHE A 500 4.50 8.90 9.93
N TYR A 501 4.34 7.59 9.78
CA TYR A 501 3.99 6.97 8.49
C TYR A 501 2.60 7.40 8.01
N SER A 502 1.64 7.54 8.92
CA SER A 502 0.31 8.08 8.61
C SER A 502 0.37 9.54 8.11
N MET A 503 1.28 10.35 8.66
CA MET A 503 1.56 11.69 8.15
C MET A 503 2.22 11.63 6.77
N MET A 504 3.14 10.69 6.53
CA MET A 504 3.74 10.49 5.20
C MET A 504 2.69 10.14 4.14
N ASP A 505 1.71 9.28 4.46
CA ASP A 505 0.57 8.95 3.61
C ASP A 505 -0.31 10.17 3.31
N THR A 506 -0.39 11.09 4.25
CA THR A 506 -1.10 12.36 4.09
C THR A 506 -0.33 13.33 3.19
N LEU A 507 0.98 13.43 3.38
CA LEU A 507 1.83 14.35 2.60
C LEU A 507 2.34 13.75 1.28
N GLY A 508 1.95 12.53 0.93
CA GLY A 508 2.32 11.88 -0.33
C GLY A 508 3.80 11.54 -0.42
N LEU A 509 4.42 11.15 0.71
CA LEU A 509 5.83 10.83 0.83
C LEU A 509 6.11 9.34 0.68
N CYS A 510 7.27 8.99 0.14
CA CYS A 510 7.72 7.61 -0.02
C CYS A 510 8.69 7.24 1.09
N GLN A 511 8.46 6.13 1.78
CA GLN A 511 9.32 5.70 2.88
C GLN A 511 10.74 5.32 2.45
N PHE A 512 10.98 4.96 1.20
CA PHE A 512 12.36 4.81 0.66
C PHE A 512 13.15 6.13 0.59
N ALA A 513 12.56 7.25 0.95
CA ALA A 513 13.22 8.55 0.99
C ALA A 513 13.00 9.32 2.29
N TRP A 514 11.89 9.12 2.99
CA TRP A 514 11.40 10.01 4.05
C TRP A 514 11.06 9.35 5.38
N GLY A 515 11.13 8.04 5.52
CA GLY A 515 10.79 7.39 6.78
C GLY A 515 11.80 7.73 7.90
N PRO A 516 11.53 7.37 9.16
CA PRO A 516 12.44 7.64 10.28
C PRO A 516 13.77 6.90 10.18
N ALA A 517 13.81 5.72 9.53
CA ALA A 517 15.01 4.90 9.36
C ALA A 517 15.38 4.74 7.88
N TRP A 518 16.57 4.23 7.59
CA TRP A 518 17.14 3.84 6.28
C TRP A 518 16.74 4.70 5.06
N GLN A 519 16.69 6.03 5.19
CA GLN A 519 16.21 6.94 4.15
C GLN A 519 17.14 8.10 3.90
N LEU A 520 16.73 8.87 2.89
CA LEU A 520 17.48 9.99 2.36
C LEU A 520 17.30 11.28 3.18
N TYR A 521 16.13 11.46 3.81
CA TYR A 521 15.73 12.64 4.55
C TYR A 521 15.17 12.28 5.92
N GLY A 522 15.55 13.07 6.93
CA GLY A 522 15.06 12.92 8.30
C GLY A 522 13.88 13.86 8.62
N PRO A 523 13.39 13.81 9.87
CA PRO A 523 12.26 14.63 10.33
C PRO A 523 12.49 16.14 10.15
N ASP A 524 13.69 16.67 10.42
CA ASP A 524 14.02 18.10 10.26
C ASP A 524 14.03 18.53 8.78
N ASP A 525 14.48 17.65 7.88
CA ASP A 525 14.42 17.90 6.44
C ASP A 525 12.95 18.07 5.97
N LEU A 526 11.99 17.37 6.60
CA LEU A 526 10.58 17.48 6.27
C LEU A 526 9.99 18.84 6.66
N VAL A 527 10.31 19.35 7.84
CA VAL A 527 9.93 20.71 8.26
C VAL A 527 10.50 21.74 7.28
N THR A 528 11.78 21.59 6.94
CA THR A 528 12.44 22.43 5.94
C THR A 528 11.75 22.34 4.57
N PHE A 529 11.34 21.15 4.16
CA PHE A 529 10.65 20.94 2.88
C PHE A 529 9.28 21.64 2.85
N CYS A 530 8.49 21.55 3.92
CA CYS A 530 7.22 22.27 4.05
C CYS A 530 7.42 23.78 3.93
N LYS A 531 8.39 24.33 4.65
CA LYS A 531 8.71 25.77 4.63
C LYS A 531 9.20 26.23 3.26
N ALA A 532 10.17 25.53 2.69
CA ALA A 532 10.77 25.89 1.40
C ALA A 532 9.78 25.80 0.23
N SER A 533 8.89 24.81 0.25
CA SER A 533 8.00 24.52 -0.88
C SER A 533 6.81 25.46 -0.96
N ILE A 534 6.09 25.68 0.13
CA ILE A 534 4.82 26.42 0.17
C ILE A 534 4.74 27.45 1.30
N ASP A 535 5.86 27.80 1.90
CA ASP A 535 5.93 28.71 3.07
C ASP A 535 5.01 28.24 4.22
N TRP A 536 5.00 26.94 4.44
CA TRP A 536 4.27 26.33 5.56
C TRP A 536 5.18 26.26 6.77
N ASP A 537 4.93 27.15 7.72
CA ASP A 537 5.58 27.16 9.02
C ASP A 537 4.94 26.10 9.90
N THR A 538 5.64 25.00 10.13
CA THR A 538 5.16 23.82 10.85
C THR A 538 6.24 23.24 11.76
N SER A 539 5.90 22.25 12.58
CA SER A 539 6.81 21.50 13.45
C SER A 539 6.60 20.01 13.31
N ILE A 540 7.55 19.21 13.79
CA ILE A 540 7.39 17.74 13.85
C ILE A 540 6.17 17.36 14.68
N ASP A 541 5.88 18.06 15.77
CA ASP A 541 4.71 17.80 16.61
C ASP A 541 3.40 18.03 15.85
N GLU A 542 3.27 19.13 15.09
CA GLU A 542 2.11 19.38 14.23
C GLU A 542 1.95 18.28 13.18
N LEU A 543 3.05 17.86 12.56
CA LEU A 543 3.06 16.81 11.54
C LEU A 543 2.67 15.45 12.13
N GLN A 544 3.17 15.11 13.32
CA GLN A 544 2.78 13.92 14.07
C GLN A 544 1.29 13.94 14.44
N GLU A 545 0.78 15.12 14.85
CA GLU A 545 -0.66 15.28 15.15
C GLU A 545 -1.55 15.08 13.92
N ILE A 546 -1.11 15.53 12.74
CA ILE A 546 -1.80 15.27 11.47
C ILE A 546 -1.89 13.76 11.20
N GLY A 547 -0.79 13.04 11.40
CA GLY A 547 -0.76 11.58 11.23
C GLY A 547 -1.68 10.87 12.23
N GLU A 548 -1.65 11.26 13.50
CA GLU A 548 -2.52 10.72 14.54
C GLU A 548 -4.00 10.99 14.25
N ARG A 549 -4.31 12.19 13.76
CA ARG A 549 -5.68 12.59 13.38
C ARG A 549 -6.23 11.68 12.28
N ARG A 550 -5.42 11.36 11.26
CA ARG A 550 -5.80 10.40 10.22
C ARG A 550 -6.07 9.01 10.81
N LEU A 551 -5.19 8.47 11.64
CA LEU A 551 -5.37 7.15 12.27
C LEU A 551 -6.66 7.09 13.08
N VAL A 552 -6.93 8.12 13.88
CA VAL A 552 -8.16 8.22 14.68
C VAL A 552 -9.41 8.33 13.81
N MET A 553 -9.36 9.08 12.71
CA MET A 553 -10.48 9.16 11.76
C MET A 553 -10.80 7.80 11.14
N MET A 554 -9.79 7.04 10.71
CA MET A 554 -9.98 5.69 10.17
C MET A 554 -10.53 4.74 11.24
N ARG A 555 -10.00 4.80 12.46
CA ARG A 555 -10.49 3.96 13.57
C ARG A 555 -11.94 4.28 13.93
N MET A 556 -12.32 5.55 13.93
CA MET A 556 -13.71 5.98 14.19
C MET A 556 -14.66 5.55 13.07
N PHE A 557 -14.22 5.59 11.81
CA PHE A 557 -15.00 5.03 10.70
C PHE A 557 -15.27 3.53 10.92
N ASN A 558 -14.24 2.77 11.26
CA ASN A 558 -14.35 1.34 11.52
C ASN A 558 -15.24 1.04 12.76
N ALA A 559 -15.13 1.85 13.81
CA ALA A 559 -15.97 1.70 15.00
C ALA A 559 -17.46 1.92 14.70
N LYS A 560 -17.80 2.86 13.78
CA LYS A 560 -19.18 3.10 13.34
C LYS A 560 -19.82 1.88 12.66
N ILE A 561 -19.01 1.02 12.04
CA ILE A 561 -19.44 -0.21 11.37
C ILE A 561 -19.21 -1.47 12.22
N GLY A 562 -18.99 -1.30 13.52
CA GLY A 562 -18.94 -2.37 14.50
C GLY A 562 -17.57 -3.01 14.73
N PHE A 563 -16.49 -2.50 14.14
CA PHE A 563 -15.14 -2.99 14.43
C PHE A 563 -14.70 -2.60 15.85
N THR A 564 -14.13 -3.56 16.57
CA THR A 564 -13.70 -3.44 17.96
C THR A 564 -12.32 -4.06 18.16
N ARG A 565 -11.85 -4.13 19.43
CA ARG A 565 -10.63 -4.87 19.79
C ARG A 565 -10.61 -6.31 19.26
N LYS A 566 -11.76 -6.98 19.15
CA LYS A 566 -11.82 -8.36 18.67
C LYS A 566 -11.34 -8.54 17.23
N ASP A 567 -11.39 -7.46 16.46
CA ASP A 567 -10.95 -7.43 15.07
C ASP A 567 -9.45 -7.11 14.94
N ASP A 568 -8.81 -6.71 16.06
CA ASP A 568 -7.37 -6.50 16.17
C ASP A 568 -6.71 -7.78 16.71
N ASN A 569 -6.73 -8.83 15.91
CA ASN A 569 -6.23 -10.18 16.24
C ASN A 569 -5.06 -10.56 15.33
N MET A 570 -4.46 -11.71 15.58
CA MET A 570 -3.46 -12.32 14.70
C MET A 570 -3.89 -13.71 14.20
N PRO A 571 -3.47 -14.10 12.98
CA PRO A 571 -3.69 -15.46 12.49
C PRO A 571 -2.90 -16.49 13.31
N LYS A 572 -3.38 -17.74 13.36
CA LYS A 572 -2.75 -18.81 14.15
C LYS A 572 -1.27 -19.03 13.80
N LYS A 573 -0.91 -18.91 12.52
CA LYS A 573 0.47 -19.10 12.05
C LYS A 573 1.45 -18.03 12.58
N ALA A 574 0.97 -16.87 13.01
CA ALA A 574 1.80 -15.84 13.63
C ALA A 574 2.41 -16.26 14.97
N PHE A 575 1.76 -17.18 15.67
CA PHE A 575 2.22 -17.71 16.96
C PHE A 575 3.08 -18.98 16.84
N LEU A 576 3.35 -19.45 15.62
CA LEU A 576 4.23 -20.59 15.41
C LEU A 576 5.69 -20.21 15.72
N PRO A 577 6.46 -21.12 16.39
CA PRO A 577 7.89 -20.92 16.55
C PRO A 577 8.59 -21.02 15.20
N ILE A 578 9.53 -20.12 14.94
CA ILE A 578 10.39 -20.11 13.76
C ILE A 578 11.83 -20.23 14.21
N THR A 579 12.60 -21.09 13.55
CA THR A 579 14.03 -21.25 13.81
C THR A 579 14.82 -20.39 12.83
N ASP A 580 15.68 -19.51 13.36
CA ASP A 580 16.56 -18.66 12.56
C ASP A 580 17.75 -19.46 11.99
N THR A 581 18.56 -18.82 11.14
CA THR A 581 19.75 -19.45 10.55
C THR A 581 20.86 -19.77 11.57
N ALA A 582 20.85 -19.15 12.75
CA ALA A 582 21.77 -19.42 13.85
C ALA A 582 21.29 -20.56 14.77
N GLY A 583 20.07 -21.06 14.58
CA GLY A 583 19.47 -22.14 15.36
C GLY A 583 18.67 -21.66 16.59
N ASN A 584 18.45 -20.35 16.75
CA ASN A 584 17.57 -19.85 17.80
C ASN A 584 16.10 -20.04 17.38
N VAL A 585 15.24 -20.21 18.36
CA VAL A 585 13.79 -20.33 18.15
C VAL A 585 13.11 -19.05 18.63
N ASP A 586 12.47 -18.35 17.69
CA ASP A 586 11.73 -17.13 17.97
C ASP A 586 10.23 -17.38 17.87
N GLN A 587 9.49 -16.87 18.83
CA GLN A 587 8.04 -17.03 18.94
C GLN A 587 7.44 -15.83 19.68
N ILE A 588 6.30 -15.37 19.22
CA ILE A 588 5.44 -14.43 19.96
C ILE A 588 4.34 -15.26 20.62
N THR A 589 4.11 -15.07 21.91
CA THR A 589 2.99 -15.71 22.62
C THR A 589 1.72 -14.86 22.52
N GLU A 590 0.55 -15.49 22.70
CA GLU A 590 -0.72 -14.75 22.76
C GLU A 590 -0.73 -13.76 23.93
N GLU A 591 -0.10 -14.11 25.07
CA GLU A 591 -0.01 -13.25 26.26
C GLU A 591 0.83 -11.99 25.99
N GLU A 592 1.98 -12.13 25.35
CA GLU A 592 2.83 -10.99 24.94
C GLU A 592 2.09 -10.09 23.96
N PHE A 593 1.41 -10.66 22.98
CA PHE A 593 0.62 -9.91 22.01
C PHE A 593 -0.50 -9.11 22.67
N GLU A 594 -1.31 -9.73 23.55
CA GLU A 594 -2.41 -9.04 24.24
C GLU A 594 -1.88 -7.91 25.14
N ALA A 595 -0.75 -8.13 25.84
CA ALA A 595 -0.12 -7.11 26.68
C ALA A 595 0.40 -5.92 25.85
N ALA A 596 1.01 -6.19 24.69
CA ALA A 596 1.49 -5.15 23.77
C ALA A 596 0.33 -4.38 23.13
N LEU A 597 -0.78 -5.06 22.81
CA LEU A 597 -1.99 -4.43 22.31
C LEU A 597 -2.60 -3.47 23.35
N ASP A 598 -2.63 -3.87 24.63
CA ASP A 598 -3.03 -3.00 25.75
C ASP A 598 -2.13 -1.76 25.84
N SER A 599 -0.81 -1.93 25.69
CA SER A 599 0.16 -0.85 25.71
C SER A 599 -0.06 0.10 24.54
N TYR A 600 -0.24 -0.41 23.33
CA TYR A 600 -0.55 0.40 22.16
C TYR A 600 -1.80 1.26 22.38
N TYR A 601 -2.90 0.68 22.89
CA TYR A 601 -4.14 1.43 23.14
C TYR A 601 -3.95 2.51 24.23
N ARG A 602 -3.10 2.28 25.23
CA ARG A 602 -2.75 3.32 26.21
C ARG A 602 -2.05 4.50 25.55
N TYR A 603 -1.03 4.24 24.72
CA TYR A 603 -0.31 5.28 23.98
C TYR A 603 -1.21 6.02 22.99
N ALA A 604 -2.08 5.31 22.29
CA ALA A 604 -3.03 5.87 21.33
C ALA A 604 -4.19 6.65 22.00
N GLY A 605 -4.36 6.53 23.33
CA GLY A 605 -5.49 7.12 24.03
C GLY A 605 -6.83 6.47 23.67
N TRP A 606 -6.80 5.16 23.35
CA TRP A 606 -7.99 4.37 23.03
C TRP A 606 -8.46 3.59 24.27
N ASP A 607 -9.70 3.16 24.26
CA ASP A 607 -10.25 2.33 25.32
C ASP A 607 -9.73 0.89 25.16
N ILE A 608 -9.12 0.35 26.23
CA ILE A 608 -8.46 -0.96 26.20
C ILE A 608 -9.45 -2.10 25.89
N LYS A 609 -10.70 -2.00 26.32
CA LYS A 609 -11.69 -3.07 26.15
C LYS A 609 -12.30 -3.08 24.76
N THR A 610 -12.50 -1.91 24.19
CA THR A 610 -13.21 -1.75 22.90
C THR A 610 -12.29 -1.41 21.74
N GLY A 611 -11.09 -0.90 21.99
CA GLY A 611 -10.18 -0.39 20.97
C GLY A 611 -10.68 0.91 20.32
N VAL A 612 -11.69 1.58 20.87
CA VAL A 612 -12.25 2.82 20.33
C VAL A 612 -11.52 4.03 20.93
N PRO A 613 -11.20 5.06 20.14
CA PRO A 613 -10.63 6.31 20.64
C PRO A 613 -11.48 6.95 21.74
N LYS A 614 -10.86 7.35 22.85
CA LYS A 614 -11.55 8.00 23.96
C LYS A 614 -11.98 9.42 23.57
N LYS A 615 -13.04 9.93 24.22
CA LYS A 615 -13.51 11.31 24.02
C LYS A 615 -12.38 12.35 24.17
N ALA A 616 -11.52 12.19 25.17
CA ALA A 616 -10.38 13.09 25.38
C ALA A 616 -9.41 13.12 24.18
N THR A 617 -9.19 11.99 23.50
CA THR A 617 -8.38 11.90 22.28
C THR A 617 -9.06 12.65 21.12
N LEU A 618 -10.37 12.46 20.96
CA LEU A 618 -11.15 13.17 19.93
C LEU A 618 -11.14 14.68 20.15
N ASP A 619 -11.35 15.13 21.41
CA ASP A 619 -11.34 16.54 21.77
C ASP A 619 -9.96 17.18 21.51
N ARG A 620 -8.86 16.52 21.92
CA ARG A 620 -7.49 16.98 21.70
C ARG A 620 -7.16 17.15 20.22
N LEU A 621 -7.59 16.21 19.38
CA LEU A 621 -7.32 16.20 17.95
C LEU A 621 -8.31 17.05 17.13
N GLY A 622 -9.29 17.70 17.78
CA GLY A 622 -10.34 18.48 17.09
C GLY A 622 -11.28 17.60 16.27
N LEU A 623 -11.51 16.36 16.69
CA LEU A 623 -12.35 15.34 16.03
C LEU A 623 -13.69 15.09 16.77
N ALA A 624 -14.06 15.94 17.73
CA ALA A 624 -15.35 15.81 18.44
C ALA A 624 -16.59 15.88 17.53
N TRP A 625 -16.40 16.23 16.26
CA TRP A 625 -17.45 16.27 15.23
C TRP A 625 -17.79 14.90 14.63
N ILE A 626 -16.97 13.85 14.85
CA ILE A 626 -17.21 12.49 14.40
C ILE A 626 -18.20 11.78 15.35
#